data_6dc77737166cccd72ec0a43ac20a97ac
#
_entry.id   6dc77737166cccd72ec0a43ac20a97ac
#
_cell.length_a   1.000
_cell.length_b   1.000
_cell.length_c   1.000
_cell.angle_alpha   90.00
_cell.angle_beta   90.00
_cell.angle_gamma   90.00
#
_symmetry.space_group_name_H-M   'P 1'
#
loop_
_entity.id
_entity.type
_entity.pdbx_description
1 polymer ?
#
loop_
_entity_poly.entity_id
_entity_poly.type
_entity_poly.pdbx_seq_one_letter_code
_entity_poly.pdbx_strand_id
1 'polypeptide(L)'
;ALHPAAGDGGLDLLAGLQMNVTVELGRTELTVAAVLGLGPGSVIELDRLAGEPVDILVNDRLIARGEVVVVDENFGIRVVEVLRRGAEQEERVG
;
A
#
# COMPACT_ATOMS: atom_id res chain seq x y z
N ALA A 1 5.94 4.10 18.35
CA ALA A 1 6.98 3.87 17.36
C ALA A 1 7.44 2.43 17.40
N LEU A 2 7.84 1.92 16.24
CA LEU A 2 8.36 0.58 16.15
C LEU A 2 9.83 0.55 16.52
N HIS A 3 10.23 -0.51 17.17
CA HIS A 3 11.61 -0.69 17.55
C HIS A 3 12.16 -1.92 16.85
N PRO A 4 13.41 -1.85 16.42
CA PRO A 4 14.00 -3.02 15.80
C PRO A 4 14.20 -4.14 16.82
N ALA A 5 14.35 -5.34 16.34
CA ALA A 5 14.60 -6.46 17.21
C ALA A 5 15.93 -6.25 17.92
N ALA A 6 15.92 -6.48 19.23
CA ALA A 6 17.12 -6.26 20.01
C ALA A 6 18.16 -7.32 19.68
N GLY A 7 19.41 -6.92 19.74
CA GLY A 7 20.50 -7.86 19.64
C GLY A 7 20.96 -8.19 18.24
N ASP A 8 20.34 -7.61 17.22
CA ASP A 8 20.77 -7.85 15.86
C ASP A 8 21.40 -6.56 15.32
N GLY A 9 22.72 -6.50 15.34
CA GLY A 9 23.42 -5.30 14.92
C GLY A 9 23.21 -4.94 13.46
N GLY A 10 23.05 -5.94 12.60
CA GLY A 10 22.80 -5.66 11.20
C GLY A 10 21.44 -5.03 10.98
N LEU A 11 20.41 -5.56 11.65
CA LEU A 11 19.08 -4.98 11.55
C LEU A 11 19.03 -3.60 12.18
N ASP A 12 19.77 -3.38 13.27
CA ASP A 12 19.81 -2.07 13.91
C ASP A 12 20.35 -1.02 12.95
N LEU A 13 21.39 -1.35 12.19
CA LEU A 13 21.94 -0.41 11.21
C LEU A 13 20.94 -0.14 10.10
N LEU A 14 20.23 -1.17 9.66
CA LEU A 14 19.26 -1.02 8.57
C LEU A 14 17.98 -0.35 9.05
N ALA A 15 17.67 -0.44 10.33
CA ALA A 15 16.40 0.06 10.85
C ALA A 15 16.25 1.58 10.70
N GLY A 16 17.36 2.29 10.50
CA GLY A 16 17.30 3.74 10.29
C GLY A 16 17.05 4.15 8.85
N LEU A 17 17.03 3.21 7.92
CA LEU A 17 16.78 3.55 6.52
C LEU A 17 15.31 3.87 6.32
N GLN A 18 15.06 4.86 5.48
CA GLN A 18 13.69 5.24 5.15
C GLN A 18 13.26 4.52 3.88
N MET A 19 12.01 4.11 3.86
CA MET A 19 11.43 3.42 2.72
C MET A 19 10.17 4.15 2.30
N ASN A 20 9.87 4.06 1.01
CA ASN A 20 8.65 4.67 0.49
C ASN A 20 7.47 3.76 0.77
N VAL A 21 6.44 4.31 1.37
CA VAL A 21 5.19 3.60 1.63
C VAL A 21 4.11 4.26 0.79
N THR A 22 3.43 3.45 -0.01
CA THR A 22 2.37 3.91 -0.89
C THR A 22 1.09 3.15 -0.57
N VAL A 23 -0.02 3.85 -0.61
CA VAL A 23 -1.33 3.24 -0.43
C VAL A 23 -2.07 3.34 -1.75
N GLU A 24 -2.49 2.20 -2.31
CA GLU A 24 -3.25 2.17 -3.56
C GLU A 24 -4.70 1.90 -3.28
N LEU A 25 -5.56 2.80 -3.73
CA LEU A 25 -7.00 2.60 -3.60
C LEU A 25 -7.52 1.58 -4.61
N GLY A 26 -6.89 1.50 -5.78
CA GLY A 26 -7.31 0.59 -6.83
C GLY A 26 -6.64 0.96 -8.13
N ARG A 27 -7.00 0.27 -9.19
CA ARG A 27 -6.40 0.45 -10.51
C ARG A 27 -7.48 0.39 -11.56
N THR A 28 -7.17 0.93 -12.73
CA THR A 28 -8.05 0.78 -13.87
C THR A 28 -7.23 1.00 -15.13
N GLU A 29 -7.81 0.68 -16.26
CA GLU A 29 -7.19 0.92 -17.56
C GLU A 29 -8.10 1.81 -18.37
N LEU A 30 -7.52 2.79 -19.04
CA LEU A 30 -8.25 3.71 -19.89
C LEU A 30 -7.58 3.76 -21.24
N THR A 31 -8.38 4.00 -22.29
CA THR A 31 -7.81 4.26 -23.60
C THR A 31 -7.09 5.61 -23.60
N VAL A 32 -6.20 5.78 -24.55
CA VAL A 32 -5.52 7.08 -24.71
C VAL A 32 -6.54 8.18 -24.91
N ALA A 33 -7.56 7.93 -25.70
CA ALA A 33 -8.59 8.95 -25.95
C ALA A 33 -9.29 9.33 -24.65
N ALA A 34 -9.59 8.36 -23.80
CA ALA A 34 -10.24 8.63 -22.52
C ALA A 34 -9.34 9.47 -21.61
N VAL A 35 -8.05 9.14 -21.57
CA VAL A 35 -7.10 9.90 -20.76
C VAL A 35 -7.02 11.34 -21.25
N LEU A 36 -6.95 11.54 -22.56
CA LEU A 36 -6.86 12.89 -23.13
C LEU A 36 -8.12 13.69 -22.88
N GLY A 37 -9.25 13.03 -22.66
CA GLY A 37 -10.52 13.71 -22.39
C GLY A 37 -10.78 14.04 -20.93
N LEU A 38 -9.86 13.70 -20.03
CA LEU A 38 -10.06 13.97 -18.61
C LEU A 38 -10.02 15.45 -18.32
N GLY A 39 -10.89 15.88 -17.41
CA GLY A 39 -10.94 17.27 -16.99
C GLY A 39 -11.66 17.37 -15.66
N PRO A 40 -11.82 18.59 -15.15
CA PRO A 40 -12.52 18.74 -13.87
C PRO A 40 -13.91 18.14 -13.93
N GLY A 41 -14.25 17.35 -12.92
CA GLY A 41 -15.52 16.66 -12.87
C GLY A 41 -15.52 15.28 -13.46
N SER A 42 -14.47 14.87 -14.19
CA SER A 42 -14.37 13.51 -14.69
C SER A 42 -14.27 12.53 -13.52
N VAL A 43 -14.84 11.34 -13.71
CA VAL A 43 -14.81 10.30 -12.69
C VAL A 43 -14.09 9.09 -13.28
N ILE A 44 -13.12 8.60 -12.54
CA ILE A 44 -12.39 7.40 -12.90
C ILE A 44 -12.80 6.32 -11.91
N GLU A 45 -13.42 5.26 -12.41
CA GLU A 45 -13.85 4.15 -11.57
C GLU A 45 -12.71 3.17 -11.43
N LEU A 46 -12.49 2.68 -10.21
CA LEU A 46 -11.40 1.77 -9.92
C LEU A 46 -11.94 0.35 -9.77
N ASP A 47 -11.02 -0.59 -9.76
CA ASP A 47 -11.34 -2.01 -9.74
C ASP A 47 -11.59 -2.55 -8.34
N ARG A 48 -11.83 -1.68 -7.37
CA ARG A 48 -12.00 -2.09 -5.99
C ARG A 48 -13.31 -1.56 -5.44
N LEU A 49 -13.98 -2.38 -4.66
CA LEU A 49 -15.25 -1.97 -4.04
C LEU A 49 -14.99 -1.00 -2.90
N ALA A 50 -15.89 -0.02 -2.77
CA ALA A 50 -15.82 0.90 -1.65
C ALA A 50 -15.96 0.11 -0.34
N GLY A 51 -15.11 0.43 0.63
CA GLY A 51 -15.14 -0.25 1.92
C GLY A 51 -14.20 -1.43 2.02
N GLU A 52 -13.66 -1.91 0.90
CA GLU A 52 -12.65 -2.96 0.96
C GLU A 52 -11.32 -2.41 1.47
N PRO A 53 -10.53 -3.23 2.18
CA PRO A 53 -9.18 -2.80 2.54
C PRO A 53 -8.37 -2.48 1.30
N VAL A 54 -7.50 -1.49 1.43
CA VAL A 54 -6.66 -1.05 0.33
C VAL A 54 -5.26 -1.59 0.51
N ASP A 55 -4.50 -1.58 -0.56
CA ASP A 55 -3.16 -2.14 -0.58
C ASP A 55 -2.14 -1.16 -0.04
N ILE A 56 -1.22 -1.66 0.77
CA ILE A 56 -0.10 -0.91 1.30
C ILE A 56 1.16 -1.49 0.71
N LEU A 57 1.89 -0.66 -0.04
CA LEU A 57 3.10 -1.10 -0.72
C LEU A 57 4.30 -0.40 -0.12
N VAL A 58 5.38 -1.15 0.02
CA VAL A 58 6.67 -0.61 0.45
C VAL A 58 7.64 -0.88 -0.68
N ASN A 59 8.17 0.19 -1.26
CA ASN A 59 9.04 0.11 -2.44
C ASN A 59 8.41 -0.75 -3.52
N ASP A 60 7.13 -0.47 -3.79
CA ASP A 60 6.35 -1.13 -4.85
C ASP A 60 6.04 -2.59 -4.60
N ARG A 61 6.22 -3.07 -3.38
CA ARG A 61 5.89 -4.45 -3.03
C ARG A 61 4.72 -4.44 -2.05
N LEU A 62 3.73 -5.26 -2.33
CA LEU A 62 2.57 -5.38 -1.45
C LEU A 62 2.98 -6.03 -0.14
N ILE A 63 2.84 -5.30 0.95
CA ILE A 63 3.26 -5.74 2.27
C ILE A 63 2.07 -5.94 3.20
N ALA A 64 1.02 -5.15 3.02
CA ALA A 64 -0.07 -5.16 3.97
C ALA A 64 -1.33 -4.61 3.31
N ARG A 65 -2.43 -4.71 4.01
CA ARG A 65 -3.69 -4.07 3.62
C ARG A 65 -4.25 -3.34 4.81
N GLY A 66 -5.03 -2.31 4.53
CA GLY A 66 -5.57 -1.52 5.61
C GLY A 66 -6.79 -0.73 5.22
N GLU A 67 -7.35 -0.05 6.20
CA GLU A 67 -8.51 0.81 6.04
C GLU A 67 -8.07 2.26 6.04
N VAL A 68 -8.67 3.05 5.16
CA VAL A 68 -8.41 4.48 5.14
C VAL A 68 -9.11 5.11 6.34
N VAL A 69 -8.38 5.89 7.10
CA VAL A 69 -8.93 6.61 8.26
C VAL A 69 -8.49 8.06 8.18
N VAL A 70 -9.03 8.87 9.07
CA VAL A 70 -8.62 10.27 9.18
C VAL A 70 -7.94 10.46 10.51
N VAL A 71 -6.74 11.02 10.47
CA VAL A 71 -5.97 11.34 11.67
C VAL A 71 -5.74 12.84 11.67
N ASP A 72 -6.41 13.53 12.58
CA ASP A 72 -6.45 14.99 12.58
C ASP A 72 -6.98 15.47 11.23
N GLU A 73 -6.18 16.14 10.43
CA GLU A 73 -6.62 16.63 9.13
C GLU A 73 -6.05 15.80 7.99
N ASN A 74 -5.33 14.76 8.30
CA ASN A 74 -4.67 13.95 7.28
C ASN A 74 -5.36 12.61 7.12
N PHE A 75 -5.26 12.04 5.94
CA PHE A 75 -5.62 10.65 5.77
C PHE A 75 -4.54 9.80 6.43
N GLY A 76 -4.98 8.72 7.04
CA GLY A 76 -4.09 7.70 7.56
C GLY A 76 -4.56 6.36 7.09
N ILE A 77 -3.84 5.32 7.48
CA ILE A 77 -4.22 3.97 7.13
C ILE A 77 -4.10 3.11 8.39
N ARG A 78 -5.16 2.36 8.67
CA ARG A 78 -5.14 1.42 9.79
C ARG A 78 -4.88 0.05 9.21
N VAL A 79 -3.75 -0.54 9.59
CA VAL A 79 -3.36 -1.85 9.06
C VAL A 79 -4.31 -2.90 9.61
N VAL A 80 -4.91 -3.69 8.73
CA VAL A 80 -5.78 -4.79 9.13
C VAL A 80 -5.20 -6.14 8.82
N GLU A 81 -4.21 -6.20 7.92
CA GLU A 81 -3.60 -7.46 7.55
C GLU A 81 -2.16 -7.20 7.13
N VAL A 82 -1.24 -8.00 7.63
CA VAL A 82 0.15 -7.94 7.19
C VAL A 82 0.43 -9.25 6.47
N LEU A 83 0.96 -9.13 5.25
CA LEU A 83 1.26 -10.29 4.44
C LEU A 83 2.64 -10.79 4.79
N ARG A 84 2.71 -12.04 5.19
CA ARG A 84 3.99 -12.62 5.56
C ARG A 84 4.74 -12.98 4.30
N ARG A 85 5.93 -12.48 4.20
CA ARG A 85 6.72 -12.62 3.00
C ARG A 85 6.92 -14.08 2.62
N GLY A 86 7.21 -14.93 3.59
CA GLY A 86 7.43 -16.33 3.31
C GLY A 86 6.20 -17.01 2.74
N ALA A 87 5.05 -16.77 3.36
CA ALA A 87 3.81 -17.38 2.89
C ALA A 87 3.44 -16.87 1.50
N GLU A 88 3.63 -15.60 1.26
CA GLU A 88 3.38 -15.02 -0.05
C GLU A 88 4.21 -15.69 -1.12
N GLN A 89 5.49 -15.83 -0.84
CA GLN A 89 6.39 -16.40 -1.82
C GLN A 89 6.05 -17.84 -2.12
N GLU A 90 5.67 -18.57 -1.11
CA GLU A 90 5.28 -19.96 -1.31
C GLU A 90 4.08 -20.09 -2.21
N GLU A 91 3.12 -19.22 -2.03
CA GLU A 91 1.93 -19.25 -2.86
C GLU A 91 2.25 -18.95 -4.32
N ARG A 92 3.18 -18.04 -4.55
CA ARG A 92 3.51 -17.69 -5.92
C ARG A 92 4.30 -18.76 -6.61
N VAL A 93 5.14 -19.42 -5.87
CA VAL A 93 5.95 -20.50 -6.43
C VAL A 93 5.09 -21.70 -6.76
N GLY A 94 4.14 -21.96 -5.90
CA GLY A 94 3.22 -23.08 -6.08
C GLY A 94 2.20 -22.84 -7.17
#